data_2c0a236b938627c1c193e6e2027df1bd
#
_entry.id   2c0a236b938627c1c193e6e2027df1bd
#
_cell.length_a   1.000
_cell.length_b   1.000
_cell.length_c   1.000
_cell.angle_alpha   90.00
_cell.angle_beta   90.00
_cell.angle_gamma   90.00
#
_symmetry.space_group_name_H-M   'P 1'
#
loop_
_entity.id
_entity.type
_entity.pdbx_description
1 polymer ?
#
loop_
_entity_poly.entity_id
_entity_poly.type
_entity_poly.pdbx_seq_one_letter_code
_entity_poly.pdbx_strand_id
1 'polypeptide(L)'
;YTLFAVGDTYLPSWIESDPNRREVRIRHTLDSLEVARFLACKNISVPPGGPLTDGISREASVRLFHKGLERVIPLAEELGIKILIEPEPNLLMENTPEFKSFIKDIKSNAVGLNFDIGHFYCAGENPATAFEELFEWIGHVHIEDIAPSRLHAHLIAGHGDIRFIDVFDTMKRLGYHGDISLELYPYVDTPVEAGRESLSFLMPIFAQAGLDVGA
;
A
#
# COMPACT_ATOMS: atom_id res chain seq x y z
N TYR A 1 12.84 -5.64 -2.54
CA TYR A 1 12.53 -4.67 -1.50
C TYR A 1 11.62 -3.59 -2.04
N THR A 2 10.69 -3.11 -1.22
CA THR A 2 9.86 -1.94 -1.49
C THR A 2 10.48 -0.73 -0.81
N LEU A 3 10.58 0.39 -1.51
CA LEU A 3 11.09 1.64 -0.95
C LEU A 3 9.91 2.55 -0.61
N PHE A 4 9.86 2.99 0.64
CA PHE A 4 8.97 4.06 1.05
C PHE A 4 9.59 5.42 0.79
N ALA A 5 8.80 6.33 0.23
CA ALA A 5 9.21 7.71 0.12
C ALA A 5 9.27 8.33 1.52
N VAL A 6 10.48 8.65 1.99
CA VAL A 6 10.70 9.24 3.31
C VAL A 6 10.24 10.70 3.31
N GLY A 7 9.52 11.11 4.35
CA GLY A 7 9.04 12.47 4.55
C GLY A 7 7.57 12.51 4.96
N ASP A 8 6.93 13.68 4.83
CA ASP A 8 5.47 13.76 4.96
C ASP A 8 4.84 12.94 3.82
N THR A 9 4.32 11.77 4.15
CA THR A 9 3.87 10.79 3.16
C THR A 9 2.70 11.31 2.33
N TYR A 10 1.90 12.23 2.86
CA TYR A 10 0.69 12.73 2.20
C TYR A 10 0.88 14.08 1.51
N LEU A 11 1.74 14.97 2.05
CA LEU A 11 1.88 16.34 1.59
C LEU A 11 3.31 16.67 1.09
N PRO A 12 3.43 17.49 0.05
CA PRO A 12 2.35 17.90 -0.84
C PRO A 12 1.78 16.69 -1.58
N SER A 13 0.47 16.66 -1.77
CA SER A 13 -0.23 15.53 -2.35
C SER A 13 -0.27 15.57 -3.88
N TRP A 14 -0.67 14.45 -4.50
CA TRP A 14 -0.92 14.37 -5.94
C TRP A 14 -2.10 15.23 -6.40
N ILE A 15 -2.99 15.58 -5.46
CA ILE A 15 -4.26 16.23 -5.73
C ILE A 15 -4.36 17.66 -5.16
N GLU A 16 -3.22 18.24 -4.80
CA GLU A 16 -3.16 19.66 -4.39
C GLU A 16 -3.82 20.57 -5.41
N SER A 17 -4.48 21.65 -4.94
CA SER A 17 -5.05 22.67 -5.81
C SER A 17 -3.95 23.44 -6.58
N ASP A 18 -2.84 23.75 -5.90
CA ASP A 18 -1.68 24.43 -6.50
C ASP A 18 -0.87 23.45 -7.38
N PRO A 19 -0.73 23.75 -8.69
CA PRO A 19 0.07 22.92 -9.59
C PRO A 19 1.56 22.85 -9.21
N ASN A 20 2.12 23.89 -8.58
CA ASN A 20 3.51 23.86 -8.15
C ASN A 20 3.73 22.86 -7.01
N ARG A 21 2.75 22.73 -6.11
CA ARG A 21 2.82 21.72 -5.04
C ARG A 21 2.70 20.29 -5.60
N ARG A 22 1.82 20.07 -6.60
CA ARG A 22 1.77 18.77 -7.31
C ARG A 22 3.09 18.44 -8.00
N GLU A 23 3.76 19.46 -8.58
CA GLU A 23 5.08 19.28 -9.20
C GLU A 23 6.12 18.78 -8.20
N VAL A 24 6.08 19.26 -6.95
CA VAL A 24 6.96 18.74 -5.88
C VAL A 24 6.73 17.24 -5.66
N ARG A 25 5.46 16.79 -5.60
CA ARG A 25 5.13 15.37 -5.44
C ARG A 25 5.61 14.53 -6.62
N ILE A 26 5.39 15.01 -7.85
CA ILE A 26 5.85 14.32 -9.07
C ILE A 26 7.37 14.16 -9.06
N ARG A 27 8.10 15.23 -8.77
CA ARG A 27 9.57 15.20 -8.69
C ARG A 27 10.05 14.25 -7.60
N HIS A 28 9.45 14.30 -6.42
CA HIS A 28 9.75 13.38 -5.33
C HIS A 28 9.60 11.92 -5.76
N THR A 29 8.54 11.59 -6.50
CA THR A 29 8.32 10.22 -7.01
C THR A 29 9.36 9.82 -8.06
N LEU A 30 9.73 10.72 -8.97
CA LEU A 30 10.81 10.47 -9.92
C LEU A 30 12.16 10.23 -9.21
N ASP A 31 12.47 11.04 -8.21
CA ASP A 31 13.69 10.87 -7.40
C ASP A 31 13.65 9.53 -6.62
N SER A 32 12.48 9.15 -6.11
CA SER A 32 12.29 7.87 -5.42
C SER A 32 12.51 6.66 -6.34
N LEU A 33 12.10 6.74 -7.61
CA LEU A 33 12.38 5.72 -8.61
C LEU A 33 13.88 5.57 -8.88
N GLU A 34 14.62 6.68 -8.96
CA GLU A 34 16.10 6.64 -9.12
C GLU A 34 16.79 6.06 -7.88
N VAL A 35 16.32 6.38 -6.67
CA VAL A 35 16.83 5.76 -5.44
C VAL A 35 16.51 4.27 -5.41
N ALA A 36 15.30 3.88 -5.78
CA ALA A 36 14.90 2.47 -5.87
C ALA A 36 15.79 1.69 -6.85
N ARG A 37 16.09 2.29 -8.02
CA ARG A 37 17.04 1.72 -8.99
C ARG A 37 18.42 1.50 -8.36
N PHE A 38 18.95 2.52 -7.67
CA PHE A 38 20.26 2.43 -7.01
C PHE A 38 20.31 1.33 -5.94
N LEU A 39 19.21 1.16 -5.19
CA LEU A 39 19.08 0.14 -4.14
C LEU A 39 18.63 -1.23 -4.68
N ALA A 40 18.44 -1.38 -5.99
CA ALA A 40 17.88 -2.58 -6.63
C ALA A 40 16.49 -3.00 -6.07
N CYS A 41 15.68 -2.04 -5.66
CA CYS A 41 14.29 -2.28 -5.25
C CYS A 41 13.42 -2.51 -6.49
N LYS A 42 12.43 -3.38 -6.36
CA LYS A 42 11.48 -3.70 -7.45
C LYS A 42 10.28 -2.76 -7.49
N ASN A 43 9.98 -2.13 -6.37
CA ASN A 43 8.78 -1.33 -6.19
C ASN A 43 9.09 -0.07 -5.37
N ILE A 44 8.26 0.95 -5.55
CA ILE A 44 8.06 2.03 -4.58
C ILE A 44 6.60 2.04 -4.16
N SER A 45 6.29 2.35 -2.89
CA SER A 45 4.93 2.60 -2.42
C SER A 45 4.61 4.09 -2.46
N VAL A 46 3.39 4.44 -2.83
CA VAL A 46 2.91 5.83 -2.88
C VAL A 46 1.51 5.92 -2.27
N PRO A 47 1.20 7.02 -1.57
CA PRO A 47 -0.14 7.23 -1.02
C PRO A 47 -1.18 7.36 -2.13
N PRO A 48 -2.45 7.07 -1.86
CA PRO A 48 -3.54 6.97 -2.83
C PRO A 48 -4.11 8.35 -3.19
N GLY A 49 -3.30 9.24 -3.70
CA GLY A 49 -3.66 10.61 -4.06
C GLY A 49 -3.41 11.62 -2.95
N GLY A 50 -3.88 11.36 -1.76
CA GLY A 50 -3.80 12.21 -0.57
C GLY A 50 -5.18 12.59 -0.02
N PRO A 51 -5.23 13.40 1.04
CA PRO A 51 -6.48 13.87 1.62
C PRO A 51 -7.25 14.75 0.63
N LEU A 52 -8.59 14.62 0.63
CA LEU A 52 -9.43 15.45 -0.23
C LEU A 52 -9.31 16.93 0.18
N THR A 53 -9.17 17.80 -0.80
CA THR A 53 -9.03 19.24 -0.60
C THR A 53 -10.37 19.92 -0.81
N ASP A 54 -10.72 20.84 0.09
CA ASP A 54 -11.95 21.64 -0.03
C ASP A 54 -12.04 22.35 -1.39
N GLY A 55 -13.23 22.32 -1.97
CA GLY A 55 -13.51 22.98 -3.25
C GLY A 55 -13.08 22.21 -4.51
N ILE A 56 -12.48 21.02 -4.37
CA ILE A 56 -12.16 20.13 -5.50
C ILE A 56 -13.04 18.88 -5.41
N SER A 57 -13.76 18.56 -6.49
CA SER A 57 -14.56 17.32 -6.49
C SER A 57 -13.68 16.08 -6.52
N ARG A 58 -14.20 14.96 -6.00
CA ARG A 58 -13.48 13.66 -6.03
C ARG A 58 -13.07 13.27 -7.46
N GLU A 59 -13.93 13.46 -8.44
CA GLU A 59 -13.63 13.17 -9.84
C GLU A 59 -12.51 14.06 -10.39
N ALA A 60 -12.46 15.32 -9.97
CA ALA A 60 -11.37 16.21 -10.34
C ALA A 60 -10.06 15.78 -9.68
N SER A 61 -10.10 15.34 -8.42
CA SER A 61 -8.96 14.79 -7.69
C SER A 61 -8.41 13.53 -8.37
N VAL A 62 -9.28 12.60 -8.75
CA VAL A 62 -8.91 11.39 -9.53
C VAL A 62 -8.18 11.78 -10.83
N ARG A 63 -8.72 12.75 -11.58
CA ARG A 63 -8.05 13.23 -12.81
C ARG A 63 -6.70 13.88 -12.56
N LEU A 64 -6.53 14.59 -11.43
CA LEU A 64 -5.23 15.18 -11.06
C LEU A 64 -4.22 14.09 -10.74
N PHE A 65 -4.63 13.04 -10.03
CA PHE A 65 -3.75 11.91 -9.71
C PHE A 65 -3.34 11.16 -10.98
N HIS A 66 -4.28 10.83 -11.89
CA HIS A 66 -3.94 10.22 -13.18
C HIS A 66 -2.91 11.05 -13.95
N LYS A 67 -3.12 12.38 -14.06
CA LYS A 67 -2.16 13.28 -14.75
C LYS A 67 -0.77 13.29 -14.09
N GLY A 68 -0.71 13.15 -12.77
CA GLY A 68 0.54 13.01 -12.05
C GLY A 68 1.25 11.70 -12.40
N LEU A 69 0.51 10.57 -12.39
CA LEU A 69 1.04 9.25 -12.73
C LEU A 69 1.50 9.17 -14.18
N GLU A 70 0.78 9.77 -15.14
CA GLU A 70 1.21 9.84 -16.55
C GLU A 70 2.62 10.41 -16.73
N ARG A 71 3.08 11.23 -15.80
CA ARG A 71 4.40 11.86 -15.84
C ARG A 71 5.52 11.00 -15.24
N VAL A 72 5.19 10.07 -14.36
CA VAL A 72 6.18 9.23 -13.67
C VAL A 72 6.23 7.80 -14.22
N ILE A 73 5.14 7.32 -14.81
CA ILE A 73 5.05 5.99 -15.43
C ILE A 73 6.16 5.73 -16.45
N PRO A 74 6.51 6.64 -17.39
CA PRO A 74 7.55 6.35 -18.37
C PRO A 74 8.91 6.01 -17.75
N LEU A 75 9.30 6.68 -16.66
CA LEU A 75 10.53 6.35 -15.95
C LEU A 75 10.41 5.01 -15.21
N ALA A 76 9.28 4.74 -14.59
CA ALA A 76 9.03 3.47 -13.92
C ALA A 76 9.13 2.28 -14.89
N GLU A 77 8.55 2.42 -16.11
CA GLU A 77 8.65 1.41 -17.17
C GLU A 77 10.09 1.25 -17.66
N GLU A 78 10.82 2.34 -17.90
CA GLU A 78 12.24 2.32 -18.30
C GLU A 78 13.10 1.59 -17.29
N LEU A 79 12.87 1.84 -16.00
CA LEU A 79 13.65 1.24 -14.91
C LEU A 79 13.19 -0.17 -14.53
N GLY A 80 12.00 -0.60 -15.00
CA GLY A 80 11.39 -1.86 -14.58
C GLY A 80 10.96 -1.90 -13.12
N ILE A 81 10.64 -0.72 -12.54
CA ILE A 81 10.24 -0.56 -11.15
C ILE A 81 8.75 -0.24 -11.10
N LYS A 82 8.00 -0.92 -10.22
CA LYS A 82 6.57 -0.65 -10.06
C LYS A 82 6.30 0.48 -9.07
N ILE A 83 5.29 1.27 -9.39
CA ILE A 83 4.67 2.25 -8.49
C ILE A 83 3.44 1.58 -7.89
N LEU A 84 3.49 1.26 -6.62
CA LEU A 84 2.40 0.60 -5.90
C LEU A 84 1.61 1.66 -5.14
N ILE A 85 0.34 1.80 -5.48
CA ILE A 85 -0.61 2.67 -4.79
C ILE A 85 -1.11 1.91 -3.56
N GLU A 86 -1.16 2.58 -2.43
CA GLU A 86 -1.60 2.02 -1.16
C GLU A 86 -2.90 2.68 -0.71
N PRO A 87 -4.08 2.08 -0.96
CA PRO A 87 -5.34 2.59 -0.46
C PRO A 87 -5.32 2.72 1.06
N GLU A 88 -5.83 3.86 1.56
CA GLU A 88 -5.71 4.19 2.98
C GLU A 88 -6.94 4.95 3.48
N PRO A 89 -7.41 4.67 4.72
CA PRO A 89 -8.56 5.35 5.31
C PRO A 89 -8.41 6.88 5.32
N ASN A 90 -9.50 7.57 4.99
CA ASN A 90 -9.63 9.04 4.92
C ASN A 90 -8.82 9.73 3.81
N LEU A 91 -8.28 8.98 2.85
CA LEU A 91 -7.63 9.54 1.66
C LEU A 91 -8.54 9.43 0.42
N LEU A 92 -8.02 9.79 -0.76
CA LEU A 92 -8.79 9.77 -2.01
C LEU A 92 -9.32 8.37 -2.35
N MET A 93 -8.62 7.32 -1.92
CA MET A 93 -8.93 5.92 -2.25
C MET A 93 -8.71 5.06 -1.01
N GLU A 94 -9.79 4.39 -0.55
CA GLU A 94 -9.80 3.68 0.72
C GLU A 94 -10.11 2.18 0.59
N ASN A 95 -10.76 1.77 -0.51
CA ASN A 95 -11.41 0.45 -0.61
C ASN A 95 -11.29 -0.17 -2.00
N THR A 96 -11.67 -1.44 -2.11
CA THR A 96 -11.63 -2.24 -3.34
C THR A 96 -12.38 -1.59 -4.52
N PRO A 97 -13.64 -1.13 -4.40
CA PRO A 97 -14.34 -0.50 -5.52
C PRO A 97 -13.66 0.76 -6.04
N GLU A 98 -13.11 1.57 -5.14
CA GLU A 98 -12.43 2.82 -5.50
C GLU A 98 -11.11 2.55 -6.24
N PHE A 99 -10.31 1.61 -5.73
CA PHE A 99 -9.08 1.20 -6.41
C PHE A 99 -9.38 0.61 -7.79
N LYS A 100 -10.33 -0.32 -7.90
CA LYS A 100 -10.74 -0.91 -9.21
C LYS A 100 -11.24 0.15 -10.19
N SER A 101 -11.99 1.12 -9.69
CA SER A 101 -12.46 2.23 -10.53
C SER A 101 -11.33 3.13 -11.01
N PHE A 102 -10.30 3.31 -10.21
CA PHE A 102 -9.13 4.12 -10.53
C PHE A 102 -8.19 3.40 -11.50
N ILE A 103 -7.80 2.15 -11.18
CA ILE A 103 -6.74 1.43 -11.92
C ILE A 103 -7.15 1.05 -13.35
N LYS A 104 -8.43 0.85 -13.62
CA LYS A 104 -8.95 0.47 -14.96
C LYS A 104 -8.59 1.47 -16.07
N ASP A 105 -8.37 2.74 -15.71
CA ASP A 105 -8.05 3.80 -16.65
C ASP A 105 -6.53 3.95 -16.87
N ILE A 106 -5.71 3.25 -16.09
CA ILE A 106 -4.25 3.21 -16.22
C ILE A 106 -3.85 2.06 -17.16
N LYS A 107 -3.19 2.44 -18.26
CA LYS A 107 -2.75 1.47 -19.28
C LYS A 107 -1.25 1.18 -19.16
N SER A 108 -0.82 0.84 -17.97
CA SER A 108 0.58 0.50 -17.70
C SER A 108 0.67 -0.59 -16.63
N ASN A 109 1.50 -1.57 -16.87
CA ASN A 109 1.81 -2.61 -15.89
C ASN A 109 2.82 -2.14 -14.82
N ALA A 110 3.34 -0.91 -14.96
CA ALA A 110 4.24 -0.32 -13.95
C ALA A 110 3.48 0.24 -12.74
N VAL A 111 2.14 0.31 -12.80
CA VAL A 111 1.32 0.72 -11.65
C VAL A 111 0.60 -0.51 -11.08
N GLY A 112 0.63 -0.64 -9.77
CA GLY A 112 0.01 -1.74 -9.04
C GLY A 112 -0.48 -1.31 -7.68
N LEU A 113 -0.65 -2.29 -6.81
CA LEU A 113 -1.21 -2.16 -5.47
C LEU A 113 -0.18 -2.56 -4.41
N ASN A 114 0.05 -1.71 -3.43
CA ASN A 114 0.52 -2.12 -2.11
C ASN A 114 -0.72 -2.48 -1.29
N PHE A 115 -0.87 -3.75 -0.97
CA PHE A 115 -2.05 -4.26 -0.27
C PHE A 115 -1.78 -4.23 1.23
N ASP A 116 -2.30 -3.22 1.91
CA ASP A 116 -2.27 -3.15 3.36
C ASP A 116 -3.50 -3.84 3.95
N ILE A 117 -3.27 -4.91 4.72
CA ILE A 117 -4.35 -5.75 5.27
C ILE A 117 -5.25 -4.96 6.22
N GLY A 118 -4.66 -4.13 7.08
CA GLY A 118 -5.38 -3.33 8.06
C GLY A 118 -6.17 -2.21 7.44
N HIS A 119 -5.67 -1.58 6.37
CA HIS A 119 -6.40 -0.51 5.68
C HIS A 119 -7.73 -1.01 5.10
N PHE A 120 -7.73 -2.16 4.42
CA PHE A 120 -8.98 -2.77 3.93
C PHE A 120 -9.91 -3.19 5.07
N TYR A 121 -9.35 -3.67 6.20
CA TYR A 121 -10.15 -3.96 7.39
C TYR A 121 -10.77 -2.67 7.96
N CYS A 122 -10.02 -1.57 8.07
CA CYS A 122 -10.52 -0.26 8.49
C CYS A 122 -11.63 0.26 7.57
N ALA A 123 -11.51 0.06 6.25
CA ALA A 123 -12.53 0.43 5.27
C ALA A 123 -13.83 -0.40 5.35
N GLY A 124 -13.91 -1.35 6.28
CA GLY A 124 -15.09 -2.17 6.49
C GLY A 124 -15.14 -3.45 5.65
N GLU A 125 -14.11 -3.72 4.88
CA GLU A 125 -14.03 -4.90 4.02
C GLU A 125 -13.50 -6.14 4.78
N ASN A 126 -13.66 -7.31 4.18
CA ASN A 126 -12.96 -8.52 4.59
C ASN A 126 -11.64 -8.56 3.80
N PRO A 127 -10.46 -8.52 4.47
CA PRO A 127 -9.19 -8.45 3.76
C PRO A 127 -8.91 -9.65 2.86
N ALA A 128 -9.37 -10.86 3.19
CA ALA A 128 -9.19 -12.03 2.34
C ALA A 128 -9.98 -11.91 1.03
N THR A 129 -11.20 -11.38 1.09
CA THR A 129 -12.03 -11.12 -0.09
C THR A 129 -11.44 -9.99 -0.94
N ALA A 130 -11.02 -8.89 -0.31
CA ALA A 130 -10.36 -7.78 -1.00
C ALA A 130 -9.06 -8.24 -1.68
N PHE A 131 -8.25 -9.07 -1.00
CA PHE A 131 -7.04 -9.65 -1.58
C PHE A 131 -7.32 -10.46 -2.84
N GLU A 132 -8.34 -11.34 -2.80
CA GLU A 132 -8.74 -12.13 -3.97
C GLU A 132 -9.19 -11.24 -5.14
N GLU A 133 -10.00 -10.23 -4.87
CA GLU A 133 -10.52 -9.32 -5.90
C GLU A 133 -9.46 -8.43 -6.54
N LEU A 134 -8.37 -8.15 -5.82
CA LEU A 134 -7.31 -7.23 -6.23
C LEU A 134 -6.01 -7.94 -6.63
N PHE A 135 -5.98 -9.28 -6.56
CA PHE A 135 -4.77 -10.09 -6.69
C PHE A 135 -3.89 -9.75 -7.90
N GLU A 136 -4.49 -9.47 -9.04
CA GLU A 136 -3.75 -9.18 -10.29
C GLU A 136 -2.86 -7.93 -10.21
N TRP A 137 -3.17 -6.98 -9.31
CA TRP A 137 -2.42 -5.72 -9.16
C TRP A 137 -1.44 -5.75 -7.98
N ILE A 138 -1.54 -6.72 -7.05
CA ILE A 138 -0.75 -6.73 -5.83
C ILE A 138 0.73 -6.96 -6.14
N GLY A 139 1.56 -6.00 -5.76
CA GLY A 139 3.00 -6.07 -5.87
C GLY A 139 3.74 -6.18 -4.54
N HIS A 140 3.07 -5.83 -3.44
CA HIS A 140 3.57 -5.91 -2.08
C HIS A 140 2.42 -5.99 -1.09
N VAL A 141 2.68 -6.49 0.12
CA VAL A 141 1.69 -6.59 1.20
C VAL A 141 2.25 -6.00 2.48
N HIS A 142 1.44 -5.19 3.16
CA HIS A 142 1.67 -4.76 4.53
C HIS A 142 0.81 -5.53 5.51
N ILE A 143 1.39 -5.81 6.67
CA ILE A 143 0.71 -6.46 7.80
C ILE A 143 0.90 -5.63 9.06
N GLU A 144 -0.19 -5.31 9.68
CA GLU A 144 -0.36 -4.89 11.05
C GLU A 144 -1.67 -5.48 11.56
N ASP A 145 -2.02 -5.28 12.80
CA ASP A 145 -3.33 -5.65 13.32
C ASP A 145 -4.15 -4.40 13.64
N ILE A 146 -5.45 -4.53 13.64
CA ILE A 146 -6.40 -3.44 13.87
C ILE A 146 -7.43 -3.88 14.90
N ALA A 147 -7.75 -2.99 15.84
CA ALA A 147 -8.77 -3.25 16.85
C ALA A 147 -10.17 -3.46 16.24
N PRO A 148 -11.11 -4.16 16.93
CA PRO A 148 -12.49 -4.36 16.47
C PRO A 148 -13.24 -3.06 16.15
N SER A 149 -12.77 -1.92 16.69
CA SER A 149 -13.34 -0.60 16.40
C SER A 149 -13.11 -0.14 14.97
N ARG A 150 -12.18 -0.77 14.23
CA ARG A 150 -11.75 -0.42 12.88
C ARG A 150 -11.18 1.01 12.76
N LEU A 151 -10.75 1.59 13.86
CA LEU A 151 -9.99 2.83 13.82
C LEU A 151 -8.61 2.54 13.23
N HIS A 152 -8.15 3.40 12.34
CA HIS A 152 -6.84 3.29 11.73
C HIS A 152 -5.75 3.60 12.78
N ALA A 153 -5.32 2.55 13.45
CA ALA A 153 -4.26 2.57 14.46
C ALA A 153 -3.59 1.20 14.45
N HIS A 154 -2.37 1.16 13.95
CA HIS A 154 -1.63 -0.08 13.79
C HIS A 154 -1.26 -0.72 15.11
N LEU A 155 -1.58 -1.99 15.26
CA LEU A 155 -1.27 -2.81 16.42
C LEU A 155 -0.28 -3.92 16.04
N ILE A 156 0.45 -4.40 17.04
CA ILE A 156 1.22 -5.65 16.93
C ILE A 156 0.28 -6.78 16.51
N ALA A 157 0.69 -7.62 15.58
CA ALA A 157 -0.12 -8.74 15.13
C ALA A 157 -0.49 -9.66 16.30
N GLY A 158 -1.78 -9.96 16.42
CA GLY A 158 -2.38 -10.69 17.55
C GLY A 158 -2.98 -9.81 18.64
N HIS A 159 -2.85 -8.48 18.53
CA HIS A 159 -3.46 -7.53 19.49
C HIS A 159 -4.76 -6.92 18.95
N GLY A 160 -5.18 -7.26 17.74
CA GLY A 160 -6.39 -6.77 17.09
C GLY A 160 -7.41 -7.88 16.82
N ASP A 161 -8.14 -7.73 15.71
CA ASP A 161 -9.27 -8.59 15.35
C ASP A 161 -9.14 -9.15 13.92
N ILE A 162 -8.02 -8.92 13.24
CA ILE A 162 -7.82 -9.41 11.87
C ILE A 162 -7.58 -10.92 11.87
N ARG A 163 -8.38 -11.63 11.06
CA ARG A 163 -8.25 -13.08 10.88
C ARG A 163 -7.19 -13.39 9.82
N PHE A 164 -5.92 -13.33 10.19
CA PHE A 164 -4.80 -13.53 9.26
C PHE A 164 -4.84 -14.86 8.53
N ILE A 165 -5.32 -15.93 9.17
CA ILE A 165 -5.41 -17.24 8.52
C ILE A 165 -6.25 -17.18 7.24
N ASP A 166 -7.37 -16.45 7.22
CA ASP A 166 -8.23 -16.34 6.05
C ASP A 166 -7.52 -15.65 4.88
N VAL A 167 -6.68 -14.63 5.19
CA VAL A 167 -5.86 -13.92 4.18
C VAL A 167 -4.75 -14.83 3.66
N PHE A 168 -4.04 -15.50 4.55
CA PHE A 168 -2.91 -16.37 4.18
C PHE A 168 -3.36 -17.61 3.39
N ASP A 169 -4.50 -18.21 3.73
CA ASP A 169 -5.11 -19.28 2.94
C ASP A 169 -5.47 -18.77 1.52
N THR A 170 -5.96 -17.54 1.41
CA THR A 170 -6.25 -16.90 0.11
C THR A 170 -4.96 -16.64 -0.67
N MET A 171 -3.91 -16.09 -0.03
CA MET A 171 -2.58 -15.92 -0.65
C MET A 171 -2.05 -17.24 -1.19
N LYS A 172 -2.10 -18.31 -0.38
CA LYS A 172 -1.65 -19.66 -0.79
C LYS A 172 -2.43 -20.17 -1.98
N ARG A 173 -3.75 -20.09 -1.93
CA ARG A 173 -4.65 -20.56 -2.99
C ARG A 173 -4.41 -19.84 -4.32
N LEU A 174 -4.11 -18.55 -4.27
CA LEU A 174 -3.84 -17.74 -5.46
C LEU A 174 -2.39 -17.78 -5.92
N GLY A 175 -1.50 -18.39 -5.15
CA GLY A 175 -0.09 -18.50 -5.49
C GLY A 175 0.67 -17.17 -5.34
N TYR A 176 0.38 -16.42 -4.30
CA TYR A 176 1.16 -15.21 -4.00
C TYR A 176 2.59 -15.57 -3.57
N HIS A 177 3.57 -14.95 -4.21
CA HIS A 177 5.00 -15.15 -3.97
C HIS A 177 5.75 -13.83 -3.75
N GLY A 178 5.01 -12.74 -3.52
CA GLY A 178 5.59 -11.43 -3.22
C GLY A 178 6.07 -11.32 -1.77
N ASP A 179 6.77 -10.23 -1.51
CA ASP A 179 7.23 -9.91 -0.17
C ASP A 179 6.08 -9.39 0.71
N ILE A 180 6.22 -9.61 2.02
CA ILE A 180 5.28 -9.14 3.05
C ILE A 180 6.09 -8.39 4.10
N SER A 181 5.66 -7.19 4.48
CA SER A 181 6.32 -6.38 5.49
C SER A 181 5.39 -6.08 6.67
N LEU A 182 5.93 -6.11 7.88
CA LEU A 182 5.24 -5.56 9.05
C LEU A 182 5.29 -4.03 9.01
N GLU A 183 4.15 -3.37 9.22
CA GLU A 183 4.07 -1.92 9.34
C GLU A 183 3.63 -1.51 10.73
N LEU A 184 4.62 -1.18 11.57
CA LEU A 184 4.46 -0.94 13.01
C LEU A 184 4.93 0.46 13.41
N TYR A 185 4.57 1.49 12.61
CA TYR A 185 5.02 2.87 12.83
C TYR A 185 4.70 3.45 14.22
N PRO A 186 3.66 3.02 14.99
CA PRO A 186 3.46 3.55 16.34
C PRO A 186 4.51 3.08 17.36
N TYR A 187 5.29 2.05 17.04
CA TYR A 187 6.23 1.40 17.96
C TYR A 187 7.68 1.86 17.74
N VAL A 188 7.88 3.15 17.48
CA VAL A 188 9.21 3.73 17.20
C VAL A 188 10.21 3.59 18.33
N ASP A 189 9.73 3.53 19.57
CA ASP A 189 10.58 3.37 20.77
C ASP A 189 10.95 1.90 21.04
N THR A 190 10.19 0.94 20.47
CA THR A 190 10.35 -0.51 20.71
C THR A 190 10.19 -1.33 19.43
N PRO A 191 10.82 -0.95 18.29
CA PRO A 191 10.54 -1.57 16.99
C PRO A 191 10.97 -3.04 16.92
N VAL A 192 12.03 -3.41 17.60
CA VAL A 192 12.56 -4.78 17.61
C VAL A 192 11.64 -5.71 18.38
N GLU A 193 11.17 -5.27 19.55
CA GLU A 193 10.24 -6.00 20.39
C GLU A 193 8.91 -6.20 19.70
N ALA A 194 8.33 -5.13 19.14
CA ALA A 194 7.08 -5.17 18.39
C ALA A 194 7.16 -6.10 17.16
N GLY A 195 8.26 -6.02 16.42
CA GLY A 195 8.49 -6.90 15.28
C GLY A 195 8.63 -8.37 15.68
N ARG A 196 9.37 -8.68 16.75
CA ARG A 196 9.52 -10.06 17.26
C ARG A 196 8.21 -10.64 17.76
N GLU A 197 7.42 -9.85 18.46
CA GLU A 197 6.12 -10.26 18.98
C GLU A 197 5.16 -10.58 17.81
N SER A 198 5.07 -9.67 16.85
CA SER A 198 4.28 -9.90 15.62
C SER A 198 4.71 -11.17 14.88
N LEU A 199 6.01 -11.37 14.67
CA LEU A 199 6.52 -12.57 14.00
C LEU A 199 6.22 -13.84 14.81
N SER A 200 6.37 -13.80 16.13
CA SER A 200 6.06 -14.94 17.00
C SER A 200 4.60 -15.37 16.90
N PHE A 201 3.70 -14.42 16.71
CA PHE A 201 2.28 -14.67 16.49
C PHE A 201 1.98 -15.17 15.06
N LEU A 202 2.59 -14.54 14.05
CA LEU A 202 2.28 -14.82 12.63
C LEU A 202 2.91 -16.12 12.11
N MET A 203 4.12 -16.48 12.54
CA MET A 203 4.84 -17.63 12.02
C MET A 203 4.06 -18.96 12.10
N PRO A 204 3.39 -19.31 13.22
CA PRO A 204 2.53 -20.50 13.26
C PRO A 204 1.36 -20.43 12.27
N ILE A 205 0.82 -19.24 12.01
CA ILE A 205 -0.31 -19.03 11.08
C ILE A 205 0.17 -19.19 9.64
N PHE A 206 1.35 -18.67 9.28
CA PHE A 206 1.98 -18.91 7.97
C PHE A 206 2.20 -20.40 7.74
N ALA A 207 2.73 -21.12 8.74
CA ALA A 207 2.94 -22.55 8.64
C ALA A 207 1.61 -23.32 8.48
N GLN A 208 0.57 -22.93 9.19
CA GLN A 208 -0.78 -23.51 9.08
C GLN A 208 -1.36 -23.32 7.67
N ALA A 209 -1.20 -22.13 7.08
CA ALA A 209 -1.63 -21.84 5.71
C ALA A 209 -0.72 -22.49 4.64
N GLY A 210 0.41 -23.07 5.05
CA GLY A 210 1.38 -23.68 4.13
C GLY A 210 2.14 -22.67 3.29
N LEU A 211 2.29 -21.43 3.77
CA LEU A 211 3.15 -20.41 3.18
C LEU A 211 4.59 -20.63 3.65
N ASP A 212 5.51 -20.63 2.69
CA ASP A 212 6.94 -20.68 2.99
C ASP A 212 7.44 -19.24 3.18
N VAL A 213 7.73 -18.89 4.42
CA VAL A 213 8.37 -17.63 4.77
C VAL A 213 9.86 -17.95 4.90
N GLY A 214 10.64 -17.55 3.91
CA GLY A 214 12.09 -17.80 3.90
C GLY A 214 12.74 -17.44 5.24
N ALA A 215 13.72 -18.28 5.66
CA ALA A 215 14.47 -18.10 6.89
C ALA A 215 15.49 -16.96 6.78
#